data_e418595fc409ce3cbc35cf7c311f3e1c
#
_entry.id   e418595fc409ce3cbc35cf7c311f3e1c
#
_cell.length_a   1.000
_cell.length_b   1.000
_cell.length_c   1.000
_cell.angle_alpha   90.00
_cell.angle_beta   90.00
_cell.angle_gamma   90.00
#
_symmetry.space_group_name_H-M   'P 1'
#
loop_
_entity.id
_entity.type
_entity.pdbx_description
1 polymer ?
#
loop_
_entity_poly.entity_id
_entity_poly.type
_entity_poly.pdbx_seq_one_letter_code
_entity_poly.pdbx_strand_id
1 'polypeptide(L)'
;MVDLQLLIQQLAQGQIDLQNHITALANAQGAPVVAACKKVVTNPGTYNGSPAKFHKWWSKIKIWMQVSMQGAMDAKVAMAVYSRLTGPKAGRWAQVCLDHCMAVAHTLAAAPAGHNLLAAWPMWGDLAAEIEGFFLPSNNREWAHAQLLRLRQGPCQRIDEFLAQFKALKVQSGCPDEYAWNLLERAV
;
A
#
# COMPACT_ATOMS: atom_id res chain seq x y z
N MET A 1 4.34 49.17 -52.23
CA MET A 1 4.15 47.72 -52.32
C MET A 1 4.90 47.15 -51.14
N VAL A 2 4.17 46.56 -50.20
CA VAL A 2 4.78 45.88 -49.08
C VAL A 2 5.47 44.65 -49.65
N ASP A 3 6.77 44.50 -49.36
CA ASP A 3 7.59 43.44 -49.91
C ASP A 3 7.15 42.09 -49.26
N LEU A 4 6.34 41.33 -50.00
CA LEU A 4 5.75 40.07 -49.58
C LEU A 4 6.85 39.07 -49.17
N GLN A 5 8.01 39.18 -49.81
CA GLN A 5 9.19 38.37 -49.48
C GLN A 5 9.74 38.69 -48.08
N LEU A 6 9.76 39.96 -47.69
CA LEU A 6 10.22 40.38 -46.36
C LEU A 6 9.28 39.85 -45.24
N LEU A 7 7.96 39.84 -45.53
CA LEU A 7 6.94 39.37 -44.60
C LEU A 7 7.04 37.84 -44.38
N ILE A 8 7.28 37.08 -45.47
CA ILE A 8 7.49 35.63 -45.40
C ILE A 8 8.77 35.30 -44.65
N GLN A 9 9.83 36.10 -44.84
CA GLN A 9 11.09 35.91 -44.14
C GLN A 9 10.98 36.20 -42.64
N GLN A 10 10.19 37.21 -42.25
CA GLN A 10 9.91 37.52 -40.84
C GLN A 10 9.06 36.42 -40.16
N LEU A 11 8.06 35.89 -40.89
CA LEU A 11 7.25 34.76 -40.37
C LEU A 11 8.09 33.48 -40.18
N ALA A 12 8.96 33.16 -41.13
CA ALA A 12 9.83 32.01 -41.03
C ALA A 12 10.81 32.13 -39.85
N GLN A 13 11.39 33.33 -39.65
CA GLN A 13 12.27 33.59 -38.52
C GLN A 13 11.51 33.49 -37.20
N GLY A 14 10.30 34.02 -37.09
CA GLY A 14 9.46 33.93 -35.91
C GLY A 14 9.09 32.48 -35.54
N GLN A 15 8.88 31.62 -36.55
CA GLN A 15 8.67 30.19 -36.29
C GLN A 15 9.92 29.49 -35.72
N ILE A 16 11.09 29.79 -36.26
CA ILE A 16 12.36 29.23 -35.77
C ILE A 16 12.61 29.67 -34.33
N ASP A 17 12.39 30.96 -34.04
CA ASP A 17 12.59 31.52 -32.71
C ASP A 17 11.60 30.87 -31.68
N LEU A 18 10.33 30.69 -32.09
CA LEU A 18 9.33 30.01 -31.25
C LEU A 18 9.72 28.54 -30.96
N GLN A 19 10.24 27.86 -32.00
CA GLN A 19 10.68 26.47 -31.86
C GLN A 19 11.90 26.33 -30.95
N ASN A 20 12.83 27.27 -31.05
CA ASN A 20 13.98 27.35 -30.16
C ASN A 20 13.57 27.67 -28.71
N HIS A 21 12.59 28.55 -28.51
CA HIS A 21 12.05 28.84 -27.17
C HIS A 21 11.34 27.62 -26.57
N ILE A 22 10.55 26.89 -27.33
CA ILE A 22 9.88 25.65 -26.88
C ILE A 22 10.93 24.60 -26.51
N THR A 23 11.96 24.44 -27.33
CA THR A 23 13.05 23.49 -27.05
C THR A 23 13.87 23.90 -25.82
N ALA A 24 14.14 25.22 -25.68
CA ALA A 24 14.81 25.74 -24.46
C ALA A 24 13.98 25.58 -23.21
N LEU A 25 12.66 25.78 -23.26
CA LEU A 25 11.73 25.51 -22.15
C LEU A 25 11.63 24.03 -21.82
N ALA A 26 11.59 23.15 -22.82
CA ALA A 26 11.60 21.71 -22.62
C ALA A 26 12.92 21.22 -21.98
N ASN A 27 14.04 21.82 -22.36
CA ASN A 27 15.35 21.53 -21.79
C ASN A 27 15.58 22.22 -20.43
N ALA A 28 14.96 23.39 -20.17
CA ALA A 28 14.97 24.09 -18.89
C ALA A 28 14.05 23.45 -17.84
N GLN A 29 13.06 22.68 -18.28
CA GLN A 29 12.42 21.67 -17.41
C GLN A 29 13.40 20.50 -17.27
N GLY A 30 14.59 20.84 -16.76
CA GLY A 30 15.56 19.85 -16.28
C GLY A 30 14.82 18.82 -15.48
N ALA A 31 15.17 17.56 -15.71
CA ALA A 31 14.58 16.39 -15.05
C ALA A 31 14.10 16.79 -13.65
N PRO A 32 12.86 16.48 -13.27
CA PRO A 32 12.37 16.85 -11.96
C PRO A 32 13.46 16.40 -11.00
N VAL A 33 14.08 17.35 -10.31
CA VAL A 33 14.89 17.05 -9.15
C VAL A 33 13.89 16.38 -8.24
N VAL A 34 13.82 15.07 -8.35
CA VAL A 34 13.15 14.22 -7.37
C VAL A 34 14.02 14.50 -6.14
N ALA A 35 13.67 15.58 -5.45
CA ALA A 35 14.19 15.84 -4.13
C ALA A 35 13.96 14.52 -3.42
N ALA A 36 15.05 13.84 -3.07
CA ALA A 36 14.98 12.54 -2.41
C ALA A 36 14.15 12.78 -1.15
N CYS A 37 12.84 12.58 -1.27
CA CYS A 37 11.91 12.70 -0.17
C CYS A 37 12.47 11.77 0.89
N LYS A 38 13.00 12.35 1.97
CA LYS A 38 13.39 11.58 3.14
C LYS A 38 12.26 10.62 3.41
N LYS A 39 12.55 9.31 3.41
CA LYS A 39 11.54 8.28 3.64
C LYS A 39 10.82 8.60 4.94
N VAL A 40 9.66 9.24 4.83
CA VAL A 40 8.84 9.67 5.98
C VAL A 40 8.25 8.44 6.68
N VAL A 41 8.14 7.33 5.96
CA VAL A 41 7.58 6.08 6.47
C VAL A 41 8.59 4.95 6.31
N THR A 42 8.84 4.26 7.40
CA THR A 42 9.69 3.06 7.42
C THR A 42 9.06 1.91 6.65
N ASN A 43 9.89 1.04 6.08
CA ASN A 43 9.43 -0.20 5.46
C ASN A 43 8.52 -0.97 6.41
N PRO A 44 7.32 -1.40 5.99
CA PRO A 44 6.35 -2.11 6.85
C PRO A 44 6.86 -3.46 7.39
N GLY A 45 7.95 -3.99 6.82
CA GLY A 45 8.46 -5.32 7.16
C GLY A 45 7.67 -6.43 6.47
N THR A 46 7.91 -7.67 6.87
CA THR A 46 7.29 -8.87 6.30
C THR A 46 6.25 -9.47 7.23
N TYR A 47 5.31 -10.23 6.66
CA TYR A 47 4.27 -10.97 7.37
C TYR A 47 4.33 -12.45 7.00
N ASN A 48 4.32 -13.32 7.99
CA ASN A 48 4.48 -14.77 7.83
C ASN A 48 3.19 -15.59 7.97
N GLY A 49 2.02 -14.93 8.07
CA GLY A 49 0.73 -15.59 8.24
C GLY A 49 0.30 -15.80 9.69
N SER A 50 0.99 -15.18 10.69
CA SER A 50 0.58 -15.25 12.10
C SER A 50 -0.60 -14.31 12.38
N PRO A 51 -1.79 -14.81 12.78
CA PRO A 51 -2.96 -13.97 13.04
C PRO A 51 -2.71 -12.85 14.04
N ALA A 52 -1.96 -13.12 15.11
CA ALA A 52 -1.63 -12.15 16.14
C ALA A 52 -0.81 -10.94 15.64
N LYS A 53 -0.08 -11.11 14.53
CA LYS A 53 0.76 -10.05 13.94
C LYS A 53 0.09 -9.32 12.80
N PHE A 54 -1.06 -9.81 12.31
CA PHE A 54 -1.71 -9.30 11.10
C PHE A 54 -2.05 -7.80 11.22
N HIS A 55 -2.80 -7.41 12.24
CA HIS A 55 -3.24 -6.01 12.41
C HIS A 55 -2.10 -5.00 12.45
N LYS A 56 -1.03 -5.32 13.21
CA LYS A 56 0.13 -4.45 13.33
C LYS A 56 0.86 -4.28 12.00
N TRP A 57 1.03 -5.37 11.27
CA TRP A 57 1.67 -5.36 9.95
C TRP A 57 0.78 -4.66 8.92
N TRP A 58 -0.51 -5.00 8.90
CA TRP A 58 -1.47 -4.48 7.94
C TRP A 58 -1.67 -2.96 8.06
N SER A 59 -1.72 -2.43 9.27
CA SER A 59 -1.76 -0.98 9.50
C SER A 59 -0.53 -0.29 8.91
N LYS A 60 0.66 -0.88 9.06
CA LYS A 60 1.89 -0.35 8.46
C LYS A 60 1.85 -0.39 6.93
N ILE A 61 1.32 -1.46 6.33
CA ILE A 61 1.14 -1.56 4.89
C ILE A 61 0.20 -0.45 4.40
N LYS A 62 -0.95 -0.25 5.03
CA LYS A 62 -1.90 0.80 4.64
C LYS A 62 -1.27 2.20 4.67
N ILE A 63 -0.54 2.53 5.73
CA ILE A 63 0.19 3.82 5.84
C ILE A 63 1.26 3.92 4.75
N TRP A 64 2.06 2.86 4.56
CA TRP A 64 3.12 2.83 3.56
C TRP A 64 2.57 2.99 2.14
N MET A 65 1.44 2.37 1.82
CA MET A 65 0.73 2.54 0.55
C MET A 65 0.34 4.00 0.31
N GLN A 66 -0.28 4.64 1.31
CA GLN A 66 -0.72 6.04 1.20
C GLN A 66 0.44 7.03 0.99
N VAL A 67 1.59 6.77 1.59
CA VAL A 67 2.71 7.73 1.58
C VAL A 67 3.74 7.42 0.50
N SER A 68 4.06 6.15 0.27
CA SER A 68 5.20 5.75 -0.56
C SER A 68 4.80 5.19 -1.93
N MET A 69 3.54 4.77 -2.10
CA MET A 69 3.06 4.12 -3.33
C MET A 69 1.95 4.91 -4.02
N GLN A 70 1.73 6.15 -3.61
CA GLN A 70 0.72 7.02 -4.21
C GLN A 70 1.03 7.24 -5.70
N GLY A 71 0.05 6.98 -6.57
CA GLY A 71 0.20 7.09 -8.03
C GLY A 71 1.05 5.97 -8.67
N ALA A 72 1.45 4.94 -7.93
CA ALA A 72 2.13 3.79 -8.50
C ALA A 72 1.15 2.91 -9.30
N MET A 73 1.63 2.28 -10.37
CA MET A 73 0.85 1.33 -11.16
C MET A 73 0.47 0.10 -10.32
N ASP A 74 -0.71 -0.48 -10.57
CA ASP A 74 -1.24 -1.64 -9.85
C ASP A 74 -0.26 -2.83 -9.82
N ALA A 75 0.41 -3.11 -10.92
CA ALA A 75 1.45 -4.14 -10.99
C ALA A 75 2.57 -3.90 -9.95
N LYS A 76 3.05 -2.67 -9.84
CA LYS A 76 4.10 -2.30 -8.89
C LYS A 76 3.61 -2.43 -7.45
N VAL A 77 2.37 -2.01 -7.20
CA VAL A 77 1.71 -2.12 -5.90
C VAL A 77 1.57 -3.57 -5.49
N ALA A 78 0.98 -4.41 -6.35
CA ALA A 78 0.75 -5.82 -6.08
C ALA A 78 2.06 -6.57 -5.83
N MET A 79 3.05 -6.42 -6.70
CA MET A 79 4.38 -7.04 -6.50
C MET A 79 5.04 -6.59 -5.20
N ALA A 80 4.96 -5.30 -4.87
CA ALA A 80 5.54 -4.77 -3.64
C ALA A 80 4.87 -5.30 -2.38
N VAL A 81 3.55 -5.53 -2.39
CA VAL A 81 2.80 -6.11 -1.28
C VAL A 81 3.05 -7.62 -1.18
N TYR A 82 2.95 -8.36 -2.28
CA TYR A 82 3.21 -9.81 -2.30
C TYR A 82 4.63 -10.15 -1.82
N SER A 83 5.64 -9.36 -2.19
CA SER A 83 7.02 -9.56 -1.73
C SER A 83 7.20 -9.46 -0.22
N ARG A 84 6.24 -8.88 0.51
CA ARG A 84 6.26 -8.76 1.97
C ARG A 84 5.51 -9.87 2.68
N LEU A 85 4.82 -10.72 1.94
CA LEU A 85 4.17 -11.91 2.45
C LEU A 85 5.17 -13.07 2.37
N THR A 86 5.52 -13.65 3.50
CA THR A 86 6.61 -14.64 3.63
C THR A 86 6.16 -15.86 4.40
N GLY A 87 7.00 -16.89 4.43
CA GLY A 87 6.73 -18.10 5.19
C GLY A 87 5.73 -19.06 4.53
N PRO A 88 5.45 -20.20 5.19
CA PRO A 88 4.71 -21.30 4.58
C PRO A 88 3.22 -21.03 4.33
N LYS A 89 2.63 -20.06 5.03
CA LYS A 89 1.23 -19.68 4.85
C LYS A 89 1.11 -18.46 3.93
N ALA A 90 1.59 -17.29 4.38
CA ALA A 90 1.41 -16.05 3.64
C ALA A 90 2.27 -16.00 2.38
N GLY A 91 3.51 -16.51 2.42
CA GLY A 91 4.38 -16.54 1.25
C GLY A 91 3.87 -17.48 0.16
N ARG A 92 3.35 -18.66 0.53
CA ARG A 92 2.77 -19.58 -0.45
C ARG A 92 1.54 -19.00 -1.14
N TRP A 93 0.66 -18.37 -0.36
CA TRP A 93 -0.52 -17.70 -0.90
C TRP A 93 -0.11 -16.57 -1.87
N ALA A 94 0.82 -15.71 -1.46
CA ALA A 94 1.31 -14.62 -2.29
C ALA A 94 1.97 -15.12 -3.59
N GLN A 95 2.71 -16.23 -3.53
CA GLN A 95 3.33 -16.83 -4.71
C GLN A 95 2.26 -17.29 -5.72
N VAL A 96 1.22 -17.97 -5.27
CA VAL A 96 0.12 -18.42 -6.15
C VAL A 96 -0.57 -17.23 -6.81
N CYS A 97 -0.87 -16.15 -6.04
CA CYS A 97 -1.49 -14.94 -6.58
C CYS A 97 -0.56 -14.24 -7.59
N LEU A 98 0.72 -14.14 -7.28
CA LEU A 98 1.73 -13.54 -8.17
C LEU A 98 1.85 -14.31 -9.48
N ASP A 99 1.97 -15.64 -9.42
CA ASP A 99 2.08 -16.50 -10.59
C ASP A 99 0.83 -16.38 -11.47
N HIS A 100 -0.35 -16.30 -10.86
CA HIS A 100 -1.61 -16.04 -11.58
C HIS A 100 -1.59 -14.69 -12.30
N CYS A 101 -1.24 -13.60 -11.61
CA CYS A 101 -1.15 -12.27 -12.21
C CYS A 101 -0.15 -12.24 -13.38
N MET A 102 1.01 -12.88 -13.21
CA MET A 102 2.03 -12.95 -14.25
C MET A 102 1.56 -13.76 -15.47
N ALA A 103 0.87 -14.88 -15.26
CA ALA A 103 0.31 -15.69 -16.35
C ALA A 103 -0.75 -14.89 -17.12
N VAL A 104 -1.66 -14.19 -16.44
CA VAL A 104 -2.66 -13.31 -17.07
C VAL A 104 -1.98 -12.18 -17.82
N ALA A 105 -0.99 -11.52 -17.24
CA ALA A 105 -0.23 -10.45 -17.91
C ALA A 105 0.45 -10.92 -19.19
N HIS A 106 1.03 -12.12 -19.17
CA HIS A 106 1.64 -12.73 -20.35
C HIS A 106 0.60 -13.04 -21.45
N THR A 107 -0.56 -13.57 -21.06
CA THR A 107 -1.66 -13.84 -22.01
C THR A 107 -2.18 -12.54 -22.63
N LEU A 108 -2.32 -11.47 -21.83
CA LEU A 108 -2.73 -10.15 -22.31
C LEU A 108 -1.73 -9.56 -23.31
N ALA A 109 -0.43 -9.68 -23.04
CA ALA A 109 0.61 -9.19 -23.94
C ALA A 109 0.62 -9.92 -25.29
N ALA A 110 0.16 -11.17 -25.34
CA ALA A 110 0.07 -11.98 -26.56
C ALA A 110 -1.28 -11.82 -27.30
N ALA A 111 -2.27 -11.15 -26.70
CA ALA A 111 -3.61 -11.03 -27.26
C ALA A 111 -3.65 -10.01 -28.43
N PRO A 112 -4.48 -10.25 -29.48
CA PRO A 112 -4.70 -9.30 -30.55
C PRO A 112 -5.32 -8.00 -30.03
N ALA A 113 -4.97 -6.87 -30.67
CA ALA A 113 -5.54 -5.57 -30.35
C ALA A 113 -7.07 -5.59 -30.48
N GLY A 114 -7.78 -5.13 -29.44
CA GLY A 114 -9.26 -5.05 -29.43
C GLY A 114 -9.97 -6.04 -28.54
N HIS A 115 -9.28 -6.99 -27.91
CA HIS A 115 -9.89 -7.86 -26.88
C HIS A 115 -9.98 -7.08 -25.56
N ASN A 116 -11.20 -6.96 -25.03
CA ASN A 116 -11.44 -6.34 -23.74
C ASN A 116 -11.15 -7.39 -22.65
N LEU A 117 -9.89 -7.48 -22.23
CA LEU A 117 -9.43 -8.45 -21.26
C LEU A 117 -9.38 -7.80 -19.88
N LEU A 118 -9.70 -8.58 -18.85
CA LEU A 118 -9.61 -8.17 -17.45
C LEU A 118 -8.18 -7.71 -17.12
N ALA A 119 -8.06 -6.72 -16.22
CA ALA A 119 -6.73 -6.27 -15.76
C ALA A 119 -5.94 -7.43 -15.16
N ALA A 120 -4.66 -7.56 -15.56
CA ALA A 120 -3.79 -8.64 -15.06
C ALA A 120 -3.45 -8.49 -13.58
N TRP A 121 -3.50 -7.26 -13.08
CA TRP A 121 -3.11 -6.93 -11.72
C TRP A 121 -4.28 -6.33 -10.96
N PRO A 122 -4.53 -6.76 -9.72
CA PRO A 122 -5.61 -6.21 -8.89
C PRO A 122 -5.32 -4.76 -8.55
N MET A 123 -6.36 -3.94 -8.54
CA MET A 123 -6.29 -2.60 -7.95
C MET A 123 -6.06 -2.72 -6.45
N TRP A 124 -5.52 -1.65 -5.84
CA TRP A 124 -5.23 -1.67 -4.40
C TRP A 124 -6.45 -2.03 -3.53
N GLY A 125 -7.65 -1.57 -3.89
CA GLY A 125 -8.88 -1.89 -3.15
C GLY A 125 -9.19 -3.39 -3.14
N ASP A 126 -9.10 -4.03 -4.30
CA ASP A 126 -9.37 -5.46 -4.46
C ASP A 126 -8.31 -6.32 -3.76
N LEU A 127 -7.03 -5.96 -3.94
CA LEU A 127 -5.92 -6.61 -3.25
C LEU A 127 -6.05 -6.51 -1.73
N ALA A 128 -6.45 -5.35 -1.22
CA ALA A 128 -6.65 -5.14 0.20
C ALA A 128 -7.80 -5.99 0.74
N ALA A 129 -8.93 -6.04 0.03
CA ALA A 129 -10.08 -6.87 0.39
C ALA A 129 -9.73 -8.36 0.39
N GLU A 130 -8.96 -8.82 -0.60
CA GLU A 130 -8.51 -10.20 -0.70
C GLU A 130 -7.58 -10.59 0.46
N ILE A 131 -6.59 -9.75 0.77
CA ILE A 131 -5.68 -9.96 1.90
C ILE A 131 -6.44 -9.96 3.24
N GLU A 132 -7.35 -9.01 3.43
CA GLU A 132 -8.19 -8.97 4.63
C GLU A 132 -9.09 -10.20 4.73
N GLY A 133 -9.73 -10.61 3.62
CA GLY A 133 -10.57 -11.80 3.58
C GLY A 133 -9.83 -13.09 3.92
N PHE A 134 -8.55 -13.19 3.52
CA PHE A 134 -7.76 -14.42 3.73
C PHE A 134 -7.04 -14.46 5.08
N PHE A 135 -6.50 -13.33 5.54
CA PHE A 135 -5.63 -13.28 6.72
C PHE A 135 -6.27 -12.64 7.95
N LEU A 136 -7.33 -11.85 7.76
CA LEU A 136 -8.05 -11.30 8.90
C LEU A 136 -8.80 -12.46 9.57
N PRO A 137 -8.59 -12.71 10.85
CA PRO A 137 -9.38 -13.71 11.55
C PRO A 137 -10.86 -13.38 11.38
N SER A 138 -11.62 -14.29 10.79
CA SER A 138 -13.07 -14.14 10.57
C SER A 138 -13.82 -13.83 11.87
N ASN A 139 -13.20 -14.09 13.01
CA ASN A 139 -13.70 -13.86 14.35
C ASN A 139 -12.74 -12.98 15.17
N ASN A 140 -12.25 -11.89 14.58
CA ASN A 140 -11.30 -11.01 15.25
C ASN A 140 -11.82 -10.44 16.58
N ARG A 141 -13.11 -10.19 16.66
CA ARG A 141 -13.77 -9.70 17.87
C ARG A 141 -13.76 -10.75 18.98
N GLU A 142 -14.11 -11.99 18.66
CA GLU A 142 -14.10 -13.10 19.63
C GLU A 142 -12.67 -13.46 20.03
N TRP A 143 -11.74 -13.47 19.07
CA TRP A 143 -10.32 -13.68 19.37
C TRP A 143 -9.80 -12.61 20.35
N ALA A 144 -10.04 -11.33 20.07
CA ALA A 144 -9.64 -10.23 20.95
C ALA A 144 -10.29 -10.35 22.32
N HIS A 145 -11.57 -10.74 22.38
CA HIS A 145 -12.28 -10.99 23.64
C HIS A 145 -11.66 -12.15 24.41
N ALA A 146 -11.35 -13.27 23.75
CA ALA A 146 -10.67 -14.39 24.39
C ALA A 146 -9.27 -14.03 24.91
N GLN A 147 -8.52 -13.18 24.19
CA GLN A 147 -7.23 -12.67 24.66
C GLN A 147 -7.40 -11.72 25.86
N LEU A 148 -8.41 -10.85 25.81
CA LEU A 148 -8.72 -9.92 26.91
C LEU A 148 -9.05 -10.68 28.22
N LEU A 149 -9.81 -11.77 28.13
CA LEU A 149 -10.14 -12.64 29.27
C LEU A 149 -8.90 -13.34 29.88
N ARG A 150 -7.89 -13.63 29.06
CA ARG A 150 -6.66 -14.32 29.46
C ARG A 150 -5.54 -13.37 29.86
N LEU A 151 -5.69 -12.08 29.55
CA LEU A 151 -4.65 -11.11 29.82
C LEU A 151 -4.41 -10.99 31.33
N ARG A 152 -3.14 -11.06 31.73
CA ARG A 152 -2.68 -10.84 33.10
C ARG A 152 -1.40 -10.01 33.04
N GLN A 153 -1.22 -9.13 34.02
CA GLN A 153 0.05 -8.42 34.15
C GLN A 153 1.14 -9.39 34.57
N GLY A 154 2.23 -9.42 33.80
CA GLY A 154 3.39 -10.24 34.12
C GLY A 154 4.21 -9.64 35.27
N PRO A 155 4.98 -10.46 36.02
CA PRO A 155 5.71 -10.05 37.22
C PRO A 155 6.76 -8.96 36.99
N CYS A 156 7.22 -8.77 35.74
CA CYS A 156 8.19 -7.72 35.35
C CYS A 156 7.64 -6.79 34.27
N GLN A 157 6.35 -6.86 33.98
CA GLN A 157 5.73 -6.02 32.96
C GLN A 157 5.41 -4.64 33.52
N ARG A 158 5.83 -3.59 32.81
CA ARG A 158 5.46 -2.22 33.17
C ARG A 158 3.97 -2.02 33.04
N ILE A 159 3.39 -1.26 33.97
CA ILE A 159 1.94 -1.03 34.01
C ILE A 159 1.44 -0.30 32.76
N ASP A 160 2.22 0.62 32.22
CA ASP A 160 1.87 1.37 31.02
C ASP A 160 1.81 0.45 29.77
N GLU A 161 2.72 -0.51 29.64
CA GLU A 161 2.70 -1.50 28.56
C GLU A 161 1.50 -2.46 28.69
N PHE A 162 1.21 -2.90 29.91
CA PHE A 162 0.03 -3.71 30.18
C PHE A 162 -1.27 -2.97 29.84
N LEU A 163 -1.43 -1.73 30.31
CA LEU A 163 -2.60 -0.91 30.00
C LEU A 163 -2.76 -0.62 28.52
N ALA A 164 -1.67 -0.39 27.78
CA ALA A 164 -1.72 -0.22 26.34
C ALA A 164 -2.23 -1.49 25.62
N GLN A 165 -1.76 -2.66 26.05
CA GLN A 165 -2.22 -3.95 25.52
C GLN A 165 -3.69 -4.21 25.86
N PHE A 166 -4.10 -3.96 27.11
CA PHE A 166 -5.47 -4.09 27.57
C PHE A 166 -6.41 -3.19 26.75
N LYS A 167 -6.06 -1.91 26.60
CA LYS A 167 -6.84 -0.94 25.83
C LYS A 167 -6.99 -1.34 24.35
N ALA A 168 -5.93 -1.86 23.75
CA ALA A 168 -5.98 -2.33 22.37
C ALA A 168 -6.95 -3.51 22.21
N LEU A 169 -6.87 -4.51 23.09
CA LEU A 169 -7.76 -5.67 23.06
C LEU A 169 -9.21 -5.30 23.41
N LYS A 170 -9.44 -4.37 24.34
CA LYS A 170 -10.77 -3.86 24.66
C LYS A 170 -11.44 -3.23 23.44
N VAL A 171 -10.73 -2.36 22.71
CA VAL A 171 -11.26 -1.71 21.51
C VAL A 171 -11.55 -2.74 20.42
N GLN A 172 -10.64 -3.69 20.18
CA GLN A 172 -10.82 -4.74 19.17
C GLN A 172 -11.96 -5.71 19.49
N SER A 173 -12.16 -6.03 20.76
CA SER A 173 -13.25 -6.92 21.21
C SER A 173 -14.61 -6.24 21.24
N GLY A 174 -14.66 -4.90 21.21
CA GLY A 174 -15.90 -4.15 21.45
C GLY A 174 -16.48 -4.39 22.87
N CYS A 175 -15.61 -4.70 23.83
CA CYS A 175 -16.00 -4.94 25.21
C CYS A 175 -16.57 -3.67 25.86
N PRO A 176 -17.77 -3.72 26.49
CA PRO A 176 -18.33 -2.60 27.22
C PRO A 176 -17.42 -2.15 28.38
N ASP A 177 -17.47 -0.87 28.70
CA ASP A 177 -16.58 -0.28 29.71
C ASP A 177 -16.75 -0.91 31.08
N GLU A 178 -17.98 -1.12 31.52
CA GLU A 178 -18.28 -1.74 32.83
C GLU A 178 -17.68 -3.14 32.95
N TYR A 179 -17.80 -3.94 31.90
CA TYR A 179 -17.22 -5.28 31.88
C TYR A 179 -15.69 -5.25 31.81
N ALA A 180 -15.14 -4.30 31.07
CA ALA A 180 -13.70 -4.13 30.95
C ALA A 180 -13.05 -3.75 32.30
N TRP A 181 -13.70 -2.92 33.14
CA TRP A 181 -13.22 -2.61 34.47
C TRP A 181 -13.08 -3.86 35.34
N ASN A 182 -14.09 -4.70 35.38
CA ASN A 182 -14.05 -5.97 36.12
C ASN A 182 -12.91 -6.90 35.66
N LEU A 183 -12.60 -6.89 34.35
CA LEU A 183 -11.50 -7.66 33.79
C LEU A 183 -10.14 -7.06 34.16
N LEU A 184 -10.03 -5.74 34.19
CA LEU A 184 -8.81 -5.04 34.54
C LEU A 184 -8.43 -5.31 36.01
N GLU A 185 -9.38 -5.21 36.93
CA GLU A 185 -9.18 -5.50 38.36
C GLU A 185 -8.68 -6.94 38.63
N ARG A 186 -9.10 -7.89 37.79
CA ARG A 186 -8.68 -9.28 37.91
C ARG A 186 -7.31 -9.59 37.24
N ALA A 187 -6.85 -8.66 36.42
CA ALA A 187 -5.70 -8.85 35.55
C ALA A 187 -4.41 -8.22 36.10
N VAL A 188 -4.52 -7.32 37.07
CA VAL A 188 -3.39 -6.62 37.72
C VAL A 188 -2.79 -7.41 38.90
#